data_7c44ad402383aa64025217a6a8d47527
#
_entry.id   7c44ad402383aa64025217a6a8d47527
#
_cell.length_a   1.000
_cell.length_b   1.000
_cell.length_c   1.000
_cell.angle_alpha   90.00
_cell.angle_beta   90.00
_cell.angle_gamma   90.00
#
_symmetry.space_group_name_H-M   'P 1'
#
loop_
_entity.id
_entity.type
_entity.pdbx_description
1 polymer ?
#
loop_
_entity_poly.entity_id
_entity_poly.type
_entity_poly.pdbx_seq_one_letter_code
_entity_poly.pdbx_strand_id
1 'polypeptide(L)'
;MRDRRHEAGQALFEFGVTLPILMALVLGVIEFGYALFQVQLVTSMAREGSNLIARQVTINDAEAALQTMSGLVRFDANSTLIFSVVRLGVGGANNNVPIIVQRHSVGAFAASSVLGDPPQSAYQGSPDYYAYDPDNDGSIRVSGVLPNGFTLTPGESVYVTEVFTQRTSIVPFMPLPAMLHASAYF
;
A
#
# COMPACT_ATOMS: atom_id res chain seq x y z
N MET A 1 -65.33 -12.68 6.77
CA MET A 1 -64.14 -13.38 7.35
C MET A 1 -63.11 -13.88 6.30
N ARG A 2 -63.37 -13.72 5.02
CA ARG A 2 -62.51 -14.22 3.92
C ARG A 2 -61.37 -13.25 3.53
N ASP A 3 -61.49 -11.94 3.75
CA ASP A 3 -60.51 -10.92 3.32
C ASP A 3 -59.19 -10.96 4.10
N ARG A 4 -59.20 -11.15 5.41
CA ARG A 4 -57.95 -11.11 6.22
C ARG A 4 -56.91 -12.17 5.87
N ARG A 5 -57.32 -13.29 5.23
CA ARG A 5 -56.34 -14.32 4.81
C ARG A 5 -55.61 -13.97 3.52
N HIS A 6 -56.23 -13.20 2.64
CA HIS A 6 -55.60 -12.70 1.42
C HIS A 6 -54.57 -11.60 1.75
N GLU A 7 -54.92 -10.69 2.65
CA GLU A 7 -54.02 -9.63 3.11
C GLU A 7 -52.78 -10.19 3.83
N ALA A 8 -52.95 -11.22 4.66
CA ALA A 8 -51.81 -11.87 5.34
C ALA A 8 -50.88 -12.59 4.36
N GLY A 9 -51.41 -13.21 3.30
CA GLY A 9 -50.62 -13.87 2.25
C GLY A 9 -49.85 -12.85 1.39
N GLN A 10 -50.47 -11.72 1.04
CA GLN A 10 -49.82 -10.64 0.32
C GLN A 10 -48.69 -10.01 1.13
N ALA A 11 -48.92 -9.69 2.41
CA ALA A 11 -47.90 -9.13 3.30
C ALA A 11 -46.71 -10.08 3.46
N LEU A 12 -46.95 -11.39 3.54
CA LEU A 12 -45.85 -12.37 3.62
C LEU A 12 -45.02 -12.41 2.33
N PHE A 13 -45.69 -12.32 1.17
CA PHE A 13 -45.01 -12.27 -0.13
C PHE A 13 -44.17 -10.99 -0.27
N GLU A 14 -44.73 -9.83 0.06
CA GLU A 14 -44.03 -8.55 0.03
C GLU A 14 -42.79 -8.55 0.95
N PHE A 15 -42.95 -9.08 2.16
CA PHE A 15 -41.85 -9.26 3.09
C PHE A 15 -40.76 -10.21 2.54
N GLY A 16 -41.24 -11.34 1.94
CA GLY A 16 -40.33 -12.34 1.34
C GLY A 16 -39.49 -11.79 0.18
N VAL A 17 -39.99 -10.81 -0.56
CA VAL A 17 -39.23 -10.14 -1.63
C VAL A 17 -38.40 -8.98 -1.10
N THR A 18 -38.89 -8.21 -0.16
CA THR A 18 -38.25 -7.03 0.38
C THR A 18 -37.06 -7.39 1.27
N LEU A 19 -37.17 -8.45 2.06
CA LEU A 19 -36.13 -8.88 2.99
C LEU A 19 -34.78 -9.19 2.31
N PRO A 20 -34.71 -9.99 1.23
CA PRO A 20 -33.45 -10.24 0.52
C PRO A 20 -32.81 -8.97 -0.04
N ILE A 21 -33.62 -8.05 -0.56
CA ILE A 21 -33.13 -6.77 -1.09
C ILE A 21 -32.53 -5.93 0.04
N LEU A 22 -33.22 -5.83 1.17
CA LEU A 22 -32.74 -5.12 2.34
C LEU A 22 -31.43 -5.72 2.86
N MET A 23 -31.35 -7.04 2.95
CA MET A 23 -30.13 -7.74 3.36
C MET A 23 -28.98 -7.48 2.39
N ALA A 24 -29.23 -7.50 1.09
CA ALA A 24 -28.20 -7.19 0.10
C ALA A 24 -27.69 -5.75 0.24
N LEU A 25 -28.56 -4.78 0.52
CA LEU A 25 -28.17 -3.39 0.77
C LEU A 25 -27.33 -3.27 2.04
N VAL A 26 -27.74 -3.91 3.13
CA VAL A 26 -26.98 -3.88 4.41
C VAL A 26 -25.60 -4.50 4.23
N LEU A 27 -25.52 -5.67 3.59
CA LEU A 27 -24.22 -6.30 3.31
C LEU A 27 -23.36 -5.44 2.40
N GLY A 28 -23.95 -4.75 1.41
CA GLY A 28 -23.24 -3.80 0.55
C GLY A 28 -22.64 -2.64 1.31
N VAL A 29 -23.38 -2.05 2.24
CA VAL A 29 -22.88 -0.95 3.09
C VAL A 29 -21.73 -1.41 3.99
N ILE A 30 -21.85 -2.60 4.59
CA ILE A 30 -20.80 -3.18 5.45
C ILE A 30 -19.53 -3.42 4.62
N GLU A 31 -19.65 -4.07 3.46
CA GLU A 31 -18.51 -4.36 2.59
C GLU A 31 -17.81 -3.09 2.12
N PHE A 32 -18.57 -2.08 1.70
CA PHE A 32 -18.03 -0.81 1.26
C PHE A 32 -17.33 -0.06 2.41
N GLY A 33 -17.94 -0.03 3.59
CA GLY A 33 -17.34 0.57 4.78
C GLY A 33 -16.04 -0.12 5.17
N TYR A 34 -15.99 -1.43 5.10
CA TYR A 34 -14.78 -2.22 5.36
C TYR A 34 -13.69 -1.97 4.31
N ALA A 35 -14.05 -1.88 3.03
CA ALA A 35 -13.11 -1.53 1.96
C ALA A 35 -12.50 -0.15 2.17
N LEU A 36 -13.31 0.88 2.52
CA LEU A 36 -12.80 2.21 2.83
C LEU A 36 -11.87 2.21 4.04
N PHE A 37 -12.20 1.45 5.08
CA PHE A 37 -11.33 1.31 6.24
C PHE A 37 -9.96 0.71 5.88
N GLN A 38 -9.92 -0.33 5.05
CA GLN A 38 -8.65 -0.91 4.56
C GLN A 38 -7.83 0.11 3.75
N VAL A 39 -8.46 0.89 2.86
CA VAL A 39 -7.78 1.95 2.08
C VAL A 39 -7.17 3.00 3.02
N GLN A 40 -7.92 3.43 4.03
CA GLN A 40 -7.42 4.41 5.00
C GLN A 40 -6.23 3.86 5.80
N LEU A 41 -6.30 2.60 6.23
CA LEU A 41 -5.21 1.94 6.95
C LEU A 41 -3.93 1.89 6.12
N VAL A 42 -4.02 1.39 4.88
CA VAL A 42 -2.87 1.29 3.96
C VAL A 42 -2.27 2.66 3.67
N THR A 43 -3.12 3.68 3.44
CA THR A 43 -2.67 5.06 3.21
C THR A 43 -1.99 5.65 4.44
N SER A 44 -2.54 5.40 5.63
CA SER A 44 -1.95 5.84 6.90
C SER A 44 -0.57 5.22 7.14
N MET A 45 -0.44 3.92 6.87
CA MET A 45 0.83 3.20 7.00
C MET A 45 1.89 3.74 6.01
N ALA A 46 1.53 4.00 4.76
CA ALA A 46 2.45 4.57 3.79
C ALA A 46 2.96 5.95 4.24
N ARG A 47 2.05 6.81 4.72
CA ARG A 47 2.42 8.16 5.23
C ARG A 47 3.31 8.09 6.46
N GLU A 48 2.96 7.24 7.42
CA GLU A 48 3.77 7.10 8.64
C GLU A 48 5.15 6.53 8.33
N GLY A 49 5.25 5.53 7.44
CA GLY A 49 6.52 4.99 7.00
C GLY A 49 7.44 6.06 6.40
N SER A 50 6.94 6.85 5.45
CA SER A 50 7.70 7.94 4.84
C SER A 50 8.10 9.01 5.86
N ASN A 51 7.22 9.35 6.80
CA ASN A 51 7.50 10.31 7.86
C ASN A 51 8.59 9.80 8.82
N LEU A 52 8.58 8.52 9.19
CA LEU A 52 9.60 7.92 10.07
C LEU A 52 10.98 7.96 9.42
N ILE A 53 11.12 7.49 8.18
CA ILE A 53 12.40 7.50 7.50
C ILE A 53 12.89 8.93 7.18
N ALA A 54 11.99 9.88 6.92
CA ALA A 54 12.35 11.30 6.75
C ALA A 54 12.90 11.94 8.03
N ARG A 55 12.51 11.44 9.19
CA ARG A 55 13.05 11.83 10.49
C ARG A 55 14.34 11.10 10.87
N GLN A 56 14.97 10.41 9.92
CA GLN A 56 16.20 9.66 10.14
C GLN A 56 16.05 8.48 11.11
N VAL A 57 14.84 7.94 11.25
CA VAL A 57 14.62 6.63 11.88
C VAL A 57 15.17 5.58 10.93
N THR A 58 15.88 4.57 11.43
CA THR A 58 16.39 3.49 10.58
C THR A 58 15.24 2.77 9.89
N ILE A 59 15.48 2.23 8.70
CA ILE A 59 14.43 1.47 7.98
C ILE A 59 13.97 0.27 8.81
N ASN A 60 14.88 -0.35 9.54
CA ASN A 60 14.53 -1.48 10.41
C ASN A 60 13.59 -1.08 11.55
N ASP A 61 13.81 0.07 12.18
CA ASP A 61 12.93 0.56 13.26
C ASP A 61 11.59 1.06 12.71
N ALA A 62 11.60 1.69 11.52
CA ALA A 62 10.38 2.10 10.84
C ALA A 62 9.52 0.88 10.45
N GLU A 63 10.14 -0.20 9.96
CA GLU A 63 9.48 -1.48 9.71
C GLU A 63 8.82 -2.02 10.98
N ALA A 64 9.58 -2.11 12.09
CA ALA A 64 9.07 -2.61 13.36
C ALA A 64 7.89 -1.76 13.87
N ALA A 65 7.96 -0.45 13.75
CA ALA A 65 6.86 0.46 14.12
C ALA A 65 5.61 0.19 13.28
N LEU A 66 5.74 0.08 11.95
CA LEU A 66 4.61 -0.21 11.07
C LEU A 66 4.02 -1.60 11.30
N GLN A 67 4.84 -2.59 11.61
CA GLN A 67 4.35 -3.93 11.96
C GLN A 67 3.47 -3.91 13.22
N THR A 68 3.78 -3.08 14.21
CA THR A 68 2.94 -2.93 15.41
C THR A 68 1.63 -2.20 15.13
N MET A 69 1.62 -1.26 14.19
CA MET A 69 0.43 -0.49 13.79
C MET A 69 -0.51 -1.29 12.88
N SER A 70 0.02 -2.33 12.22
CA SER A 70 -0.64 -2.95 11.06
C SER A 70 -1.89 -3.75 11.38
N GLY A 71 -2.07 -4.25 12.61
CA GLY A 71 -3.26 -4.98 13.09
C GLY A 71 -3.99 -5.94 12.13
N LEU A 72 -4.41 -5.44 10.97
CA LEU A 72 -5.10 -6.17 9.91
C LEU A 72 -4.24 -6.46 8.67
N VAL A 73 -3.14 -5.72 8.47
CA VAL A 73 -2.22 -5.92 7.35
C VAL A 73 -1.02 -6.71 7.87
N ARG A 74 -0.86 -7.92 7.38
CA ARG A 74 0.32 -8.75 7.70
C ARG A 74 1.27 -8.70 6.53
N PHE A 75 2.51 -8.29 6.77
CA PHE A 75 3.57 -8.31 5.77
C PHE A 75 4.08 -9.74 5.57
N ASP A 76 3.22 -10.56 5.00
CA ASP A 76 3.45 -11.96 4.66
C ASP A 76 3.15 -12.19 3.15
N ALA A 77 2.56 -13.32 2.80
CA ALA A 77 2.18 -13.64 1.42
C ALA A 77 1.14 -12.70 0.80
N ASN A 78 0.39 -11.94 1.61
CA ASN A 78 -0.73 -11.12 1.15
C ASN A 78 -0.41 -9.61 1.11
N SER A 79 0.74 -9.21 1.61
CA SER A 79 1.11 -7.80 1.67
C SER A 79 2.61 -7.61 1.50
N THR A 80 2.99 -6.47 0.93
CA THR A 80 4.38 -6.04 0.82
C THR A 80 4.49 -4.57 1.17
N LEU A 81 5.48 -4.26 2.00
CA LEU A 81 5.89 -2.92 2.37
C LEU A 81 7.25 -2.64 1.73
N ILE A 82 7.37 -1.50 1.06
CA ILE A 82 8.60 -1.11 0.37
C ILE A 82 9.01 0.28 0.85
N PHE A 83 10.20 0.36 1.43
CA PHE A 83 10.85 1.62 1.75
C PHE A 83 11.86 1.97 0.67
N SER A 84 11.92 3.23 0.29
CA SER A 84 12.90 3.75 -0.68
C SER A 84 13.30 5.17 -0.30
N VAL A 85 14.58 5.47 -0.42
CA VAL A 85 15.10 6.84 -0.36
C VAL A 85 15.71 7.16 -1.71
N VAL A 86 15.21 8.22 -2.34
CA VAL A 86 15.62 8.66 -3.66
C VAL A 86 16.37 9.99 -3.55
N ARG A 87 17.49 10.13 -4.24
CA ARG A 87 18.22 11.39 -4.40
C ARG A 87 18.86 11.48 -5.78
N LEU A 88 19.38 12.64 -6.13
CA LEU A 88 20.28 12.75 -7.26
C LEU A 88 21.66 12.16 -6.92
N GLY A 89 22.20 11.37 -7.83
CA GLY A 89 23.59 10.92 -7.74
C GLY A 89 24.55 12.11 -7.81
N VAL A 90 25.63 12.02 -7.05
CA VAL A 90 26.62 13.10 -6.93
C VAL A 90 27.95 12.80 -7.63
N GLY A 91 28.12 11.61 -8.17
CA GLY A 91 29.36 11.18 -8.80
C GLY A 91 29.18 10.05 -9.83
N GLY A 92 30.28 9.71 -10.49
CA GLY A 92 30.38 8.58 -11.40
C GLY A 92 29.39 8.58 -12.53
N ALA A 93 28.93 7.39 -12.90
CA ALA A 93 27.95 7.17 -13.96
C ALA A 93 26.53 7.61 -13.57
N ASN A 94 26.28 7.83 -12.27
CA ASN A 94 24.99 8.26 -11.73
C ASN A 94 24.90 9.77 -11.45
N ASN A 95 25.91 10.54 -11.85
CA ASN A 95 25.92 11.98 -11.62
C ASN A 95 24.68 12.68 -12.22
N ASN A 96 23.92 13.42 -11.38
CA ASN A 96 22.64 14.08 -11.73
C ASN A 96 21.54 13.13 -12.23
N VAL A 97 21.64 11.84 -11.94
CA VAL A 97 20.59 10.86 -12.25
C VAL A 97 19.85 10.53 -10.95
N PRO A 98 18.51 10.47 -10.94
CA PRO A 98 17.76 9.99 -9.79
C PRO A 98 18.08 8.52 -9.49
N ILE A 99 18.53 8.27 -8.27
CA ILE A 99 18.93 6.93 -7.79
C ILE A 99 18.21 6.59 -6.49
N ILE A 100 17.97 5.32 -6.28
CA ILE A 100 17.45 4.78 -5.02
C ILE A 100 18.64 4.43 -4.15
N VAL A 101 18.92 5.26 -3.14
CA VAL A 101 20.10 5.10 -2.28
C VAL A 101 19.88 4.17 -1.09
N GLN A 102 18.63 3.98 -0.70
CA GLN A 102 18.23 2.98 0.30
C GLN A 102 16.99 2.26 -0.21
N ARG A 103 16.95 0.95 -0.04
CA ARG A 103 15.80 0.12 -0.43
C ARG A 103 15.66 -1.07 0.48
N HIS A 104 14.45 -1.27 1.01
CA HIS A 104 14.09 -2.46 1.73
C HIS A 104 12.65 -2.87 1.41
N SER A 105 12.44 -4.15 1.22
CA SER A 105 11.12 -4.72 0.94
C SER A 105 10.81 -5.82 1.96
N VAL A 106 9.64 -5.74 2.56
CA VAL A 106 9.14 -6.66 3.59
C VAL A 106 7.83 -7.27 3.12
N GLY A 107 7.72 -8.58 3.26
CA GLY A 107 6.56 -9.35 2.79
C GLY A 107 6.84 -10.08 1.49
N ALA A 108 5.95 -10.98 1.12
CA ALA A 108 6.11 -11.87 -0.03
C ALA A 108 5.04 -11.66 -1.11
N PHE A 109 4.19 -10.66 -0.98
CA PHE A 109 3.23 -10.31 -2.02
C PHE A 109 3.97 -9.72 -3.22
N ALA A 110 3.77 -10.31 -4.39
CA ALA A 110 4.41 -9.85 -5.63
C ALA A 110 3.83 -8.49 -6.04
N ALA A 111 4.62 -7.44 -5.87
CA ALA A 111 4.26 -6.07 -6.23
C ALA A 111 5.46 -5.38 -6.86
N SER A 112 5.20 -4.53 -7.85
CA SER A 112 6.21 -3.68 -8.49
C SER A 112 6.11 -2.27 -7.95
N SER A 113 7.25 -1.72 -7.54
CA SER A 113 7.35 -0.35 -7.06
C SER A 113 7.15 0.66 -8.19
N VAL A 114 6.54 1.79 -7.88
CA VAL A 114 6.42 2.92 -8.83
C VAL A 114 7.77 3.52 -9.20
N LEU A 115 8.79 3.32 -8.37
CA LEU A 115 10.17 3.79 -8.62
C LEU A 115 11.00 2.82 -9.45
N GLY A 116 10.49 1.61 -9.67
CA GLY A 116 11.21 0.49 -10.26
C GLY A 116 11.66 -0.53 -9.22
N ASP A 117 12.16 -1.66 -9.69
CA ASP A 117 12.51 -2.80 -8.84
C ASP A 117 14.00 -3.16 -8.96
N PRO A 118 14.90 -2.36 -8.37
CA PRO A 118 16.32 -2.68 -8.32
C PRO A 118 16.55 -4.00 -7.57
N PRO A 119 17.59 -4.76 -7.94
CA PRO A 119 17.89 -6.01 -7.27
C PRO A 119 18.27 -5.79 -5.82
N GLN A 120 17.76 -6.59 -4.89
CA GLN A 120 18.07 -6.47 -3.46
C GLN A 120 19.58 -6.63 -3.18
N SER A 121 20.31 -7.35 -4.04
CA SER A 121 21.76 -7.51 -3.95
C SER A 121 22.55 -6.22 -4.17
N ALA A 122 21.94 -5.16 -4.70
CA ALA A 122 22.57 -3.84 -4.85
C ALA A 122 22.66 -3.08 -3.53
N TYR A 123 21.99 -3.57 -2.48
CA TYR A 123 21.88 -2.89 -1.18
C TYR A 123 22.53 -3.70 -0.06
N GLN A 124 23.06 -2.96 0.92
CA GLN A 124 23.55 -3.51 2.18
C GLN A 124 22.39 -4.10 3.00
N GLY A 125 22.73 -4.80 4.09
CA GLY A 125 21.74 -5.28 5.04
C GLY A 125 21.27 -4.22 6.04
N SER A 126 20.50 -4.70 7.03
CA SER A 126 20.06 -3.91 8.20
C SER A 126 21.21 -3.07 8.80
N PRO A 127 20.91 -1.87 9.38
CA PRO A 127 19.57 -1.35 9.64
C PRO A 127 18.99 -0.43 8.55
N ASP A 128 19.80 0.05 7.60
CA ASP A 128 19.40 1.15 6.72
C ASP A 128 19.41 0.81 5.22
N TYR A 129 19.92 -0.36 4.86
CA TYR A 129 19.86 -0.88 3.49
C TYR A 129 20.39 0.09 2.42
N TYR A 130 21.56 0.69 2.66
CA TYR A 130 22.22 1.59 1.70
C TYR A 130 22.72 0.85 0.47
N ALA A 131 22.68 1.53 -0.68
CA ALA A 131 23.29 1.03 -1.91
C ALA A 131 24.81 0.84 -1.73
N TYR A 132 25.36 -0.25 -2.28
CA TYR A 132 26.80 -0.54 -2.21
C TYR A 132 27.62 0.44 -3.04
N ASP A 133 27.18 0.77 -4.24
CA ASP A 133 27.87 1.69 -5.15
C ASP A 133 26.88 2.72 -5.72
N PRO A 134 26.55 3.77 -4.96
CA PRO A 134 25.60 4.78 -5.40
C PRO A 134 26.08 5.60 -6.60
N ASP A 135 27.39 5.63 -6.86
CA ASP A 135 27.96 6.46 -7.91
C ASP A 135 27.98 5.76 -9.29
N ASN A 136 28.13 4.43 -9.33
CA ASN A 136 28.33 3.74 -10.61
C ASN A 136 27.29 2.66 -10.91
N ASP A 137 26.58 2.14 -9.91
CA ASP A 137 25.58 1.09 -10.15
C ASP A 137 24.36 1.64 -10.90
N GLY A 138 24.24 1.28 -12.17
CA GLY A 138 23.09 1.67 -13.00
C GLY A 138 21.79 0.96 -12.63
N SER A 139 21.86 -0.15 -11.89
CA SER A 139 20.66 -0.93 -11.52
C SER A 139 19.79 -0.23 -10.49
N ILE A 140 20.34 0.69 -9.69
CA ILE A 140 19.63 1.46 -8.67
C ILE A 140 18.99 2.74 -9.20
N ARG A 141 19.13 3.04 -10.49
CA ARG A 141 18.46 4.20 -11.10
C ARG A 141 16.96 4.06 -11.02
N VAL A 142 16.29 5.18 -10.73
CA VAL A 142 14.83 5.23 -10.79
C VAL A 142 14.42 4.96 -12.23
N SER A 143 13.75 3.84 -12.48
CA SER A 143 13.23 3.46 -13.80
C SER A 143 11.77 3.84 -13.97
N GLY A 144 11.08 4.13 -12.88
CA GLY A 144 9.70 4.58 -12.86
C GLY A 144 9.57 6.10 -12.92
N VAL A 145 8.34 6.57 -12.76
CA VAL A 145 8.03 8.00 -12.78
C VAL A 145 7.94 8.50 -11.33
N LEU A 146 8.77 9.51 -11.00
CA LEU A 146 8.53 10.27 -9.77
C LEU A 146 7.17 10.99 -9.90
N PRO A 147 6.26 10.86 -8.93
CA PRO A 147 4.93 11.40 -9.07
C PRO A 147 4.92 12.91 -9.22
N ASN A 148 4.04 13.40 -10.13
CA ASN A 148 3.60 14.79 -10.23
C ASN A 148 4.70 15.85 -10.21
N GLY A 149 5.74 15.70 -11.06
CA GLY A 149 6.70 16.78 -11.29
C GLY A 149 7.66 17.03 -10.12
N PHE A 150 7.89 16.06 -9.25
CA PHE A 150 8.99 16.11 -8.29
C PHE A 150 10.31 16.29 -9.05
N THR A 151 10.87 17.48 -9.01
CA THR A 151 12.23 17.76 -9.48
C THR A 151 13.14 17.66 -8.27
N LEU A 152 13.98 16.62 -8.26
CA LEU A 152 15.01 16.50 -7.24
C LEU A 152 16.07 17.60 -7.47
N THR A 153 16.43 18.33 -6.42
CA THR A 153 17.57 19.21 -6.42
C THR A 153 18.78 18.53 -5.77
N PRO A 154 20.03 18.90 -6.15
CA PRO A 154 21.21 18.31 -5.52
C PRO A 154 21.21 18.52 -4.00
N GLY A 155 21.37 17.43 -3.26
CA GLY A 155 21.35 17.43 -1.79
C GLY A 155 19.99 17.15 -1.15
N GLU A 156 18.92 17.15 -1.93
CA GLU A 156 17.60 16.73 -1.45
C GLU A 156 17.42 15.22 -1.56
N SER A 157 16.64 14.67 -0.62
CA SER A 157 16.21 13.28 -0.64
C SER A 157 14.69 13.22 -0.55
N VAL A 158 14.11 12.31 -1.29
CA VAL A 158 12.67 12.00 -1.22
C VAL A 158 12.52 10.63 -0.57
N TYR A 159 11.76 10.59 0.49
CA TYR A 159 11.49 9.40 1.26
C TYR A 159 10.15 8.81 0.81
N VAL A 160 10.18 7.57 0.38
CA VAL A 160 9.02 6.91 -0.22
C VAL A 160 8.71 5.63 0.52
N THR A 161 7.45 5.49 0.90
CA THR A 161 6.93 4.23 1.43
C THR A 161 5.74 3.80 0.60
N GLU A 162 5.78 2.56 0.12
CA GLU A 162 4.73 1.94 -0.64
C GLU A 162 4.19 0.72 0.11
N VAL A 163 2.89 0.63 0.21
CA VAL A 163 2.21 -0.51 0.84
C VAL A 163 1.29 -1.15 -0.19
N PHE A 164 1.50 -2.42 -0.42
CA PHE A 164 0.67 -3.27 -1.28
C PHE A 164 0.03 -4.33 -0.41
N THR A 165 -1.27 -4.51 -0.54
CA THR A 165 -1.96 -5.58 0.18
C THR A 165 -3.11 -6.15 -0.63
N GLN A 166 -3.31 -7.44 -0.50
CA GLN A 166 -4.51 -8.08 -1.03
C GLN A 166 -5.70 -7.68 -0.15
N ARG A 167 -6.76 -7.22 -0.80
CA ARG A 167 -7.98 -6.85 -0.09
C ARG A 167 -8.66 -8.09 0.48
N THR A 168 -9.02 -8.02 1.73
CA THR A 168 -9.91 -9.01 2.35
C THR A 168 -11.36 -8.56 2.18
N SER A 169 -12.20 -9.40 1.57
CA SER A 169 -13.63 -9.16 1.41
C SER A 169 -14.42 -9.92 2.47
N ILE A 170 -15.43 -9.29 3.03
CA ILE A 170 -16.41 -9.95 3.91
C ILE A 170 -17.45 -10.66 3.05
N VAL A 171 -17.81 -10.05 1.90
CA VAL A 171 -18.81 -10.55 0.97
C VAL A 171 -18.12 -11.00 -0.33
N PRO A 172 -17.85 -12.31 -0.51
CA PRO A 172 -16.92 -12.79 -1.56
C PRO A 172 -17.43 -12.62 -3.01
N PHE A 173 -18.70 -12.29 -3.21
CA PHE A 173 -19.29 -12.08 -4.54
C PHE A 173 -19.33 -10.60 -4.96
N MET A 174 -18.78 -9.68 -4.15
CA MET A 174 -18.78 -8.26 -4.50
C MET A 174 -17.55 -7.90 -5.34
N PRO A 175 -17.71 -7.37 -6.57
CA PRO A 175 -16.61 -7.06 -7.47
C PRO A 175 -15.92 -5.75 -7.09
N LEU A 176 -15.14 -5.75 -6.02
CA LEU A 176 -14.27 -4.65 -5.64
C LEU A 176 -12.82 -4.99 -6.01
N PRO A 177 -11.92 -3.99 -6.17
CA PRO A 177 -10.52 -4.25 -6.49
C PRO A 177 -9.88 -5.24 -5.52
N ALA A 178 -9.17 -6.22 -6.05
CA ALA A 178 -8.55 -7.28 -5.24
C ALA A 178 -7.26 -6.82 -4.55
N MET A 179 -6.61 -5.77 -5.06
CA MET A 179 -5.37 -5.22 -4.54
C MET A 179 -5.56 -3.76 -4.12
N LEU A 180 -5.03 -3.43 -2.97
CA LEU A 180 -4.89 -2.06 -2.49
C LEU A 180 -3.43 -1.66 -2.55
N HIS A 181 -3.18 -0.46 -3.03
CA HIS A 181 -1.86 0.17 -3.08
C HIS A 181 -1.96 1.58 -2.54
N ALA A 182 -1.04 1.94 -1.69
CA ALA A 182 -0.81 3.32 -1.28
C ALA A 182 0.68 3.64 -1.31
N SER A 183 1.01 4.82 -1.78
CA SER A 183 2.35 5.38 -1.74
C SER A 183 2.33 6.75 -1.09
N ALA A 184 3.34 7.04 -0.29
CA ALA A 184 3.52 8.34 0.31
C ALA A 184 4.95 8.83 0.08
N TYR A 185 5.07 10.12 -0.10
CA TYR A 185 6.32 10.82 -0.42
C TYR A 185 6.52 11.94 0.59
N PHE A 186 7.76 12.08 1.06
CA PHE A 186 8.11 13.09 2.06
C PHE A 186 9.42 13.80 1.70
#